data_75a17678ec94fe11327575fc648af05d
#
_entry.id   75a17678ec94fe11327575fc648af05d
#
_cell.length_a   1.000
_cell.length_b   1.000
_cell.length_c   1.000
_cell.angle_alpha   90.00
_cell.angle_beta   90.00
_cell.angle_gamma   90.00
#
_symmetry.space_group_name_H-M   'P 1'
#
loop_
_entity.id
_entity.type
_entity.pdbx_description
1 polymer ?
#
loop_
_entity_poly.entity_id
_entity_poly.type
_entity_poly.pdbx_seq_one_letter_code
_entity_poly.pdbx_strand_id
1 'polypeptide(L)'
;MDGHHVDLAIIGGGLGGVAAALAACEKGLSVILTEETEWIGGQVTSQGVPPDEHPWIEEFGATGRYKLYRRKVRDAYRRIMKVVDDDKALNPGNGLVSAICHDPRVTLHVLQELLLPFQLTGHLTVLVNATPVKVEKQGRRVEKVWISSGGRLTGIEAPYYIDATETGDLLPLAEISYVTGAESKEDTGEPHALEEADPLDIQAFTYVLGMEYREGGYHVIPEPDMYTFWRDFQPGIWPDKLLSFFAPHPITKEKRAYSLFDGGMGFPFGPTGASWIHLCSG
;
A
#
# COMPACT_ATOMS: atom_id res chain seq x y z
N MET A 1 14.97 -8.24 29.29
CA MET A 1 14.19 -7.61 28.21
C MET A 1 15.16 -7.45 27.05
N ASP A 2 14.90 -8.10 25.94
CA ASP A 2 15.79 -8.02 24.80
C ASP A 2 15.54 -6.67 24.11
N GLY A 3 16.61 -5.95 23.85
CA GLY A 3 16.58 -4.66 23.19
C GLY A 3 17.41 -4.71 21.90
N HIS A 4 17.01 -3.96 20.89
CA HIS A 4 17.79 -3.73 19.69
C HIS A 4 18.44 -2.34 19.76
N HIS A 5 19.72 -2.26 19.44
CA HIS A 5 20.45 -1.00 19.27
C HIS A 5 20.90 -0.94 17.81
N VAL A 6 20.42 0.06 17.07
CA VAL A 6 20.67 0.23 15.64
C VAL A 6 20.91 1.68 15.31
N ASP A 7 21.47 1.97 14.13
CA ASP A 7 21.67 3.35 13.66
C ASP A 7 20.35 4.00 13.24
N LEU A 8 19.39 3.20 12.74
CA LEU A 8 18.10 3.66 12.27
C LEU A 8 16.99 2.65 12.57
N ALA A 9 15.93 3.12 13.25
CA ALA A 9 14.71 2.38 13.44
C ALA A 9 13.63 2.89 12.46
N ILE A 10 13.06 2.00 11.67
CA ILE A 10 11.97 2.28 10.74
C ILE A 10 10.74 1.53 11.23
N ILE A 11 9.76 2.28 11.66
CA ILE A 11 8.51 1.75 12.21
C ILE A 11 7.44 1.86 11.12
N GLY A 12 7.01 0.71 10.61
CA GLY A 12 6.14 0.56 9.44
C GLY A 12 6.90 0.02 8.23
N GLY A 13 6.44 -1.13 7.74
CA GLY A 13 7.05 -1.89 6.65
C GLY A 13 6.37 -1.69 5.30
N GLY A 14 5.57 -0.64 5.12
CA GLY A 14 5.01 -0.26 3.85
C GLY A 14 6.11 0.01 2.79
N LEU A 15 5.73 0.31 1.56
CA LEU A 15 6.69 0.51 0.46
C LEU A 15 7.71 1.62 0.78
N GLY A 16 7.28 2.68 1.47
CA GLY A 16 8.14 3.77 1.94
C GLY A 16 9.17 3.29 2.97
N GLY A 17 8.74 2.49 3.96
CA GLY A 17 9.61 1.90 4.97
C GLY A 17 10.66 0.97 4.35
N VAL A 18 10.25 0.10 3.43
CA VAL A 18 11.17 -0.78 2.67
C VAL A 18 12.18 0.04 1.87
N ALA A 19 11.74 1.10 1.18
CA ALA A 19 12.64 1.97 0.42
C ALA A 19 13.67 2.68 1.31
N ALA A 20 13.23 3.15 2.49
CA ALA A 20 14.12 3.75 3.48
C ALA A 20 15.15 2.74 4.03
N ALA A 21 14.69 1.51 4.34
CA ALA A 21 15.59 0.45 4.81
C ALA A 21 16.67 0.11 3.78
N LEU A 22 16.29 -0.07 2.50
CA LEU A 22 17.24 -0.30 1.43
C LEU A 22 18.25 0.84 1.29
N ALA A 23 17.78 2.09 1.35
CA ALA A 23 18.66 3.26 1.22
C ALA A 23 19.65 3.37 2.38
N ALA A 24 19.22 3.10 3.60
CA ALA A 24 20.06 3.15 4.79
C ALA A 24 21.09 2.01 4.80
N CYS A 25 20.67 0.78 4.51
CA CYS A 25 21.57 -0.37 4.45
C CYS A 25 22.65 -0.22 3.38
N GLU A 26 22.34 0.36 2.22
CA GLU A 26 23.33 0.68 1.18
C GLU A 26 24.39 1.70 1.61
N LYS A 27 24.07 2.50 2.67
CA LYS A 27 25.02 3.42 3.29
C LYS A 27 25.82 2.76 4.42
N GLY A 28 25.60 1.46 4.67
CA GLY A 28 26.28 0.70 5.70
C GLY A 28 25.70 0.87 7.11
N LEU A 29 24.49 1.44 7.22
CA LEU A 29 23.84 1.59 8.52
C LEU A 29 23.25 0.25 8.99
N SER A 30 23.23 0.06 10.30
CA SER A 30 22.43 -0.99 10.94
C SER A 30 20.99 -0.51 11.09
N VAL A 31 20.05 -1.31 10.61
CA VAL A 31 18.64 -0.94 10.47
C VAL A 31 17.74 -2.00 11.08
N ILE A 32 16.69 -1.56 11.77
CA ILE A 32 15.53 -2.39 12.08
C ILE A 32 14.31 -1.83 11.36
N LEU A 33 13.58 -2.71 10.69
CA LEU A 33 12.30 -2.43 10.01
C LEU A 33 11.21 -3.24 10.68
N THR A 34 10.13 -2.60 11.13
CA THR A 34 8.97 -3.29 11.68
C THR A 34 7.81 -3.23 10.69
N GLU A 35 6.91 -4.20 10.77
CA GLU A 35 5.67 -4.27 9.99
C GLU A 35 4.57 -4.89 10.86
N GLU A 36 3.41 -4.26 10.92
CA GLU A 36 2.30 -4.71 11.75
C GLU A 36 1.63 -5.98 11.24
N THR A 37 1.67 -6.21 9.93
CA THR A 37 1.12 -7.40 9.25
C THR A 37 2.19 -8.48 9.05
N GLU A 38 1.82 -9.60 8.43
CA GLU A 38 2.77 -10.64 8.02
C GLU A 38 3.59 -10.25 6.78
N TRP A 39 3.16 -9.24 6.02
CA TRP A 39 3.70 -8.89 4.72
C TRP A 39 4.21 -7.45 4.69
N ILE A 40 5.48 -7.27 4.44
CA ILE A 40 6.05 -5.97 4.11
C ILE A 40 5.53 -5.50 2.74
N GLY A 41 5.47 -4.19 2.52
CA GLY A 41 5.11 -3.58 1.24
C GLY A 41 3.79 -2.80 1.26
N GLY A 42 2.98 -2.92 2.32
CA GLY A 42 1.76 -2.14 2.53
C GLY A 42 0.79 -2.22 1.36
N GLN A 43 0.52 -1.10 0.70
CA GLN A 43 -0.42 -0.99 -0.41
C GLN A 43 -0.23 -2.10 -1.46
N VAL A 44 1.00 -2.35 -1.88
CA VAL A 44 1.31 -3.27 -2.98
C VAL A 44 1.40 -4.75 -2.57
N THR A 45 1.13 -5.05 -1.29
CA THR A 45 1.13 -6.41 -0.74
C THR A 45 -0.10 -6.67 0.12
N SER A 46 -0.04 -6.40 1.42
CA SER A 46 -1.11 -6.73 2.41
C SER A 46 -2.43 -6.02 2.12
N GLN A 47 -2.41 -4.83 1.55
CA GLN A 47 -3.61 -4.08 1.20
C GLN A 47 -4.17 -4.47 -0.17
N GLY A 48 -3.44 -5.23 -1.00
CA GLY A 48 -3.92 -5.80 -2.24
C GLY A 48 -4.16 -4.79 -3.38
N VAL A 49 -3.60 -3.60 -3.30
CA VAL A 49 -3.76 -2.55 -4.31
C VAL A 49 -2.55 -2.52 -5.24
N PRO A 50 -2.73 -2.53 -6.57
CA PRO A 50 -1.62 -2.36 -7.51
C PRO A 50 -0.90 -1.03 -7.30
N PRO A 51 0.37 -0.90 -7.72
CA PRO A 51 1.09 0.35 -7.61
C PRO A 51 0.37 1.52 -8.29
N ASP A 52 0.15 2.61 -7.56
CA ASP A 52 -0.31 3.87 -8.14
C ASP A 52 0.83 4.54 -8.88
N GLU A 53 0.61 4.77 -10.16
CA GLU A 53 1.64 5.26 -11.05
C GLU A 53 1.08 6.33 -11.99
N HIS A 54 1.89 7.31 -12.33
CA HIS A 54 1.53 8.28 -13.36
C HIS A 54 1.57 7.64 -14.77
N PRO A 55 0.85 8.18 -15.75
CA PRO A 55 0.69 7.54 -17.07
C PRO A 55 1.99 7.31 -17.87
N TRP A 56 3.06 8.06 -17.56
CA TRP A 56 4.33 7.98 -18.27
C TRP A 56 5.40 7.15 -17.54
N ILE A 57 5.01 6.34 -16.56
CA ILE A 57 5.94 5.59 -15.69
C ILE A 57 6.88 4.66 -16.46
N GLU A 58 6.48 4.18 -17.63
CA GLU A 58 7.32 3.33 -18.47
C GLU A 58 8.50 4.10 -19.10
N GLU A 59 8.35 5.39 -19.30
CA GLU A 59 9.33 6.24 -19.98
C GLU A 59 10.21 7.01 -19.00
N PHE A 60 9.60 7.74 -18.07
CA PHE A 60 10.30 8.63 -17.15
C PHE A 60 9.60 8.74 -15.78
N GLY A 61 10.17 9.55 -14.88
CA GLY A 61 9.56 9.88 -13.59
C GLY A 61 9.77 8.87 -12.46
N ALA A 62 10.39 7.71 -12.74
CA ALA A 62 10.69 6.71 -11.72
C ALA A 62 12.16 6.77 -11.27
N THR A 63 12.40 6.59 -9.97
CA THR A 63 13.74 6.38 -9.43
C THR A 63 14.35 5.07 -9.98
N GLY A 64 15.68 4.98 -10.00
CA GLY A 64 16.36 3.77 -10.44
C GLY A 64 15.94 2.52 -9.66
N ARG A 65 15.69 2.67 -8.37
CA ARG A 65 15.27 1.58 -7.49
C ARG A 65 13.83 1.13 -7.79
N TYR A 66 12.92 2.06 -8.03
CA TYR A 66 11.56 1.74 -8.42
C TYR A 66 11.50 1.06 -9.80
N LYS A 67 12.32 1.52 -10.76
CA LYS A 67 12.50 0.83 -12.05
C LYS A 67 13.03 -0.59 -11.88
N LEU A 68 13.95 -0.81 -10.93
CA LEU A 68 14.45 -2.15 -10.60
C LEU A 68 13.34 -3.04 -10.04
N TYR A 69 12.53 -2.53 -9.10
CA TYR A 69 11.37 -3.22 -8.55
C TYR A 69 10.41 -3.67 -9.67
N ARG A 70 9.97 -2.75 -10.53
CA ARG A 70 9.08 -3.04 -11.66
C ARG A 70 9.64 -4.13 -12.58
N ARG A 71 10.91 -4.02 -12.93
CA ARG A 71 11.60 -5.03 -13.74
C ARG A 71 11.60 -6.40 -13.06
N LYS A 72 11.93 -6.47 -11.78
CA LYS A 72 11.94 -7.72 -11.01
C LYS A 72 10.57 -8.38 -10.92
N VAL A 73 9.50 -7.61 -10.78
CA VAL A 73 8.12 -8.12 -10.83
C VAL A 73 7.86 -8.80 -12.17
N ARG A 74 8.16 -8.14 -13.29
CA ARG A 74 8.00 -8.73 -14.63
C ARG A 74 8.88 -9.96 -14.85
N ASP A 75 10.11 -9.91 -14.38
CA ASP A 75 11.05 -11.05 -14.50
C ASP A 75 10.59 -12.25 -13.66
N ALA A 76 9.98 -12.02 -12.50
CA ALA A 76 9.37 -13.07 -11.70
C ALA A 76 8.22 -13.76 -12.46
N TYR A 77 7.35 -13.00 -13.11
CA TYR A 77 6.30 -13.59 -13.96
C TYR A 77 6.83 -14.36 -15.14
N ARG A 78 7.82 -13.83 -15.87
CA ARG A 78 8.48 -14.54 -16.98
C ARG A 78 9.10 -15.86 -16.52
N ARG A 79 9.75 -15.86 -15.37
CA ARG A 79 10.44 -17.03 -14.81
C ARG A 79 9.49 -18.04 -14.18
N ILE A 80 8.57 -17.58 -13.31
CA ILE A 80 7.70 -18.44 -12.47
C ILE A 80 6.47 -18.88 -13.26
N MET A 81 5.84 -17.97 -13.96
CA MET A 81 4.60 -18.22 -14.69
C MET A 81 4.82 -18.62 -16.14
N LYS A 82 6.10 -18.71 -16.57
CA LYS A 82 6.48 -19.06 -17.94
C LYS A 82 5.78 -18.20 -19.00
N VAL A 83 5.51 -16.96 -18.67
CA VAL A 83 4.93 -16.00 -19.62
C VAL A 83 5.98 -15.71 -20.68
N VAL A 84 5.74 -16.18 -21.91
CA VAL A 84 6.58 -15.94 -23.08
C VAL A 84 6.08 -14.63 -23.70
N ASP A 85 6.42 -13.52 -23.10
CA ASP A 85 6.17 -12.20 -23.66
C ASP A 85 7.45 -11.37 -23.51
N ASP A 86 8.00 -10.96 -24.65
CA ASP A 86 9.15 -10.07 -24.71
C ASP A 86 8.75 -8.59 -24.57
N ASP A 87 7.46 -8.30 -24.37
CA ASP A 87 6.99 -6.95 -24.19
C ASP A 87 7.56 -6.37 -22.89
N LYS A 88 8.29 -5.27 -23.02
CA LYS A 88 8.84 -4.53 -21.88
C LYS A 88 7.74 -3.96 -20.99
N ALA A 89 6.55 -3.75 -21.53
CA ALA A 89 5.38 -3.20 -20.89
C ALA A 89 4.41 -4.28 -20.36
N LEU A 90 4.85 -5.52 -20.18
CA LEU A 90 4.03 -6.60 -19.63
C LEU A 90 3.29 -6.12 -18.36
N ASN A 91 1.95 -6.17 -18.42
CA ASN A 91 1.03 -5.97 -17.29
C ASN A 91 0.43 -7.33 -16.90
N PRO A 92 1.04 -8.07 -15.96
CA PRO A 92 0.71 -9.47 -15.73
C PRO A 92 -0.74 -9.75 -15.35
N GLY A 93 -1.33 -8.86 -14.55
CA GLY A 93 -2.74 -8.95 -14.14
C GLY A 93 -3.71 -8.31 -15.12
N ASN A 94 -3.21 -7.67 -16.18
CA ASN A 94 -4.01 -6.99 -17.21
C ASN A 94 -5.09 -6.04 -16.64
N GLY A 95 -4.86 -5.49 -15.44
CA GLY A 95 -5.77 -4.54 -14.81
C GLY A 95 -5.62 -3.13 -15.38
N LEU A 96 -6.64 -2.28 -15.15
CA LEU A 96 -6.68 -0.91 -15.68
C LEU A 96 -6.10 0.15 -14.75
N VAL A 97 -5.95 -0.17 -13.47
CA VAL A 97 -5.56 0.81 -12.44
C VAL A 97 -4.06 1.06 -12.36
N SER A 98 -3.26 0.19 -13.00
CA SER A 98 -1.81 0.31 -13.04
C SER A 98 -1.25 -0.31 -14.31
N ALA A 99 -0.12 0.18 -14.78
CA ALA A 99 0.64 -0.42 -15.88
C ALA A 99 1.36 -1.71 -15.47
N ILE A 100 1.28 -2.11 -14.21
CA ILE A 100 1.90 -3.32 -13.66
C ILE A 100 1.01 -3.98 -12.58
N CYS A 101 -0.25 -4.23 -12.90
CA CYS A 101 -1.11 -5.04 -12.04
C CYS A 101 -0.57 -6.46 -11.93
N HIS A 102 -0.49 -6.99 -10.72
CA HIS A 102 0.07 -8.33 -10.48
C HIS A 102 -0.36 -8.88 -9.12
N ASP A 103 -0.12 -10.17 -8.91
CA ASP A 103 -0.37 -10.83 -7.63
C ASP A 103 0.51 -10.21 -6.52
N PRO A 104 -0.09 -9.76 -5.40
CA PRO A 104 0.66 -9.15 -4.28
C PRO A 104 1.78 -10.03 -3.73
N ARG A 105 1.64 -11.36 -3.80
CA ARG A 105 2.69 -12.30 -3.36
C ARG A 105 3.96 -12.20 -4.20
N VAL A 106 3.84 -11.80 -5.47
CA VAL A 106 5.01 -11.55 -6.33
C VAL A 106 5.76 -10.31 -5.87
N THR A 107 5.05 -9.24 -5.51
CA THR A 107 5.69 -8.08 -4.87
C THR A 107 6.38 -8.47 -3.57
N LEU A 108 5.69 -9.19 -2.67
CA LEU A 108 6.29 -9.64 -1.41
C LEU A 108 7.61 -10.39 -1.65
N HIS A 109 7.61 -11.33 -2.58
CA HIS A 109 8.82 -12.05 -2.97
C HIS A 109 9.95 -11.12 -3.47
N VAL A 110 9.61 -10.18 -4.34
CA VAL A 110 10.58 -9.21 -4.88
C VAL A 110 11.17 -8.31 -3.79
N LEU A 111 10.34 -7.81 -2.87
CA LEU A 111 10.82 -6.99 -1.75
C LEU A 111 11.72 -7.78 -0.81
N GLN A 112 11.35 -9.03 -0.49
CA GLN A 112 12.18 -9.93 0.30
C GLN A 112 13.52 -10.21 -0.39
N GLU A 113 13.52 -10.47 -1.70
CA GLU A 113 14.75 -10.67 -2.48
C GLU A 113 15.67 -9.44 -2.43
N LEU A 114 15.11 -8.23 -2.49
CA LEU A 114 15.90 -6.99 -2.41
C LEU A 114 16.50 -6.76 -1.02
N LEU A 115 15.81 -7.16 0.05
CA LEU A 115 16.25 -6.98 1.43
C LEU A 115 17.22 -8.08 1.90
N LEU A 116 17.12 -9.27 1.32
CA LEU A 116 17.85 -10.46 1.76
C LEU A 116 19.39 -10.26 1.90
N PRO A 117 20.10 -9.60 0.99
CA PRO A 117 21.54 -9.39 1.16
C PRO A 117 21.91 -8.67 2.46
N PHE A 118 21.09 -7.69 2.86
CA PHE A 118 21.32 -6.91 4.07
C PHE A 118 20.94 -7.68 5.34
N GLN A 119 19.94 -8.55 5.27
CA GLN A 119 19.61 -9.46 6.36
C GLN A 119 20.72 -10.49 6.59
N LEU A 120 21.26 -11.07 5.52
CA LEU A 120 22.35 -12.06 5.61
C LEU A 120 23.66 -11.45 6.13
N THR A 121 23.91 -10.18 5.87
CA THR A 121 25.10 -9.48 6.37
C THR A 121 24.90 -8.86 7.76
N GLY A 122 23.70 -8.98 8.34
CA GLY A 122 23.38 -8.46 9.66
C GLY A 122 23.15 -6.94 9.73
N HIS A 123 23.08 -6.25 8.56
CA HIS A 123 22.78 -4.82 8.52
C HIS A 123 21.28 -4.53 8.67
N LEU A 124 20.41 -5.52 8.39
CA LEU A 124 18.97 -5.36 8.47
C LEU A 124 18.33 -6.45 9.34
N THR A 125 17.52 -6.02 10.29
CA THR A 125 16.54 -6.88 10.98
C THR A 125 15.14 -6.47 10.54
N VAL A 126 14.32 -7.45 10.11
CA VAL A 126 12.90 -7.25 9.78
C VAL A 126 12.04 -7.96 10.81
N LEU A 127 11.13 -7.24 11.45
CA LEU A 127 10.16 -7.78 12.41
C LEU A 127 8.76 -7.59 11.84
N VAL A 128 8.10 -8.66 11.51
CA VAL A 128 6.68 -8.69 11.09
C VAL A 128 5.75 -9.00 12.28
N ASN A 129 4.45 -8.75 12.14
CA ASN A 129 3.48 -8.82 13.23
C ASN A 129 3.93 -8.00 14.44
N ALA A 130 4.47 -6.81 14.18
CA ALA A 130 5.19 -5.99 15.14
C ALA A 130 4.64 -4.56 15.13
N THR A 131 3.84 -4.22 16.15
CA THR A 131 3.10 -2.95 16.26
C THR A 131 3.74 -2.05 17.34
N PRO A 132 3.95 -0.75 17.10
CA PRO A 132 4.42 0.18 18.11
C PRO A 132 3.35 0.38 19.19
N VAL A 133 3.75 0.37 20.46
CA VAL A 133 2.81 0.48 21.59
C VAL A 133 3.18 1.55 22.59
N LYS A 134 4.43 2.00 22.61
CA LYS A 134 4.89 3.03 23.52
C LYS A 134 6.16 3.67 22.99
N VAL A 135 6.32 4.97 23.24
CA VAL A 135 7.54 5.74 23.00
C VAL A 135 8.08 6.30 24.31
N GLU A 136 9.38 6.20 24.52
CA GLU A 136 10.09 6.86 25.61
C GLU A 136 10.89 8.03 25.04
N LYS A 137 10.74 9.20 25.69
CA LYS A 137 11.39 10.45 25.28
C LYS A 137 12.18 11.07 26.42
N GLN A 138 13.25 11.78 26.05
CA GLN A 138 13.89 12.75 26.93
C GLN A 138 13.82 14.14 26.29
N GLY A 139 12.93 14.98 26.80
CA GLY A 139 12.61 16.27 26.18
C GLY A 139 12.00 16.09 24.78
N ARG A 140 12.69 16.59 23.77
CA ARG A 140 12.27 16.49 22.35
C ARG A 140 12.87 15.29 21.61
N ARG A 141 13.64 14.46 22.27
CA ARG A 141 14.31 13.31 21.68
C ARG A 141 13.57 12.02 22.02
N VAL A 142 13.29 11.21 21.00
CA VAL A 142 12.86 9.82 21.16
C VAL A 142 14.08 9.00 21.51
N GLU A 143 14.02 8.25 22.62
CA GLU A 143 15.10 7.39 23.06
C GLU A 143 14.83 5.93 22.80
N LYS A 144 13.56 5.53 22.90
CA LYS A 144 13.16 4.14 22.70
C LYS A 144 11.73 4.03 22.18
N VAL A 145 11.54 3.13 21.22
CA VAL A 145 10.21 2.70 20.77
C VAL A 145 10.01 1.25 21.23
N TRP A 146 8.88 1.00 21.88
CA TRP A 146 8.46 -0.34 22.28
C TRP A 146 7.53 -0.94 21.26
N ILE A 147 7.88 -2.14 20.81
CA ILE A 147 7.14 -2.91 19.84
C ILE A 147 6.53 -4.13 20.51
N SER A 148 5.25 -4.39 20.23
CA SER A 148 4.57 -5.64 20.61
C SER A 148 4.54 -6.59 19.42
N SER A 149 5.04 -7.81 19.62
CA SER A 149 4.96 -8.89 18.64
C SER A 149 4.70 -10.20 19.34
N GLY A 150 3.60 -10.89 19.00
CA GLY A 150 3.21 -12.14 19.61
C GLY A 150 3.06 -12.11 21.15
N GLY A 151 2.64 -10.96 21.69
CA GLY A 151 2.51 -10.75 23.15
C GLY A 151 3.84 -10.46 23.86
N ARG A 152 4.95 -10.37 23.12
CA ARG A 152 6.26 -10.01 23.65
C ARG A 152 6.55 -8.54 23.37
N LEU A 153 7.08 -7.83 24.37
CA LEU A 153 7.55 -6.46 24.22
C LEU A 153 9.05 -6.44 23.95
N THR A 154 9.45 -5.70 22.92
CA THR A 154 10.84 -5.50 22.52
C THR A 154 11.10 -4.00 22.42
N GLY A 155 12.16 -3.51 23.07
CA GLY A 155 12.60 -2.11 22.99
C GLY A 155 13.56 -1.90 21.82
N ILE A 156 13.37 -0.85 21.05
CA ILE A 156 14.28 -0.43 19.96
C ILE A 156 14.86 0.92 20.32
N GLU A 157 16.17 1.00 20.40
CA GLU A 157 16.95 2.22 20.63
C GLU A 157 17.73 2.59 19.37
N ALA A 158 17.58 3.84 18.95
CA ALA A 158 18.28 4.35 17.78
C ALA A 158 18.51 5.87 17.90
N PRO A 159 19.54 6.44 17.28
CA PRO A 159 19.69 7.89 17.16
C PRO A 159 18.64 8.52 16.21
N TYR A 160 18.08 7.74 15.26
CA TYR A 160 17.09 8.19 14.31
C TYR A 160 15.92 7.20 14.22
N TYR A 161 14.71 7.75 14.13
CA TYR A 161 13.47 7.01 13.93
C TYR A 161 12.75 7.56 12.69
N ILE A 162 12.22 6.66 11.89
CA ILE A 162 11.30 7.00 10.80
C ILE A 162 9.94 6.41 11.15
N ASP A 163 8.91 7.27 11.22
CA ASP A 163 7.54 6.83 11.21
C ASP A 163 7.15 6.55 9.75
N ALA A 164 6.98 5.28 9.43
CA ALA A 164 6.53 4.78 8.14
C ALA A 164 5.29 3.89 8.33
N THR A 165 4.58 4.08 9.43
CA THR A 165 3.29 3.44 9.69
C THR A 165 2.23 4.02 8.75
N GLU A 166 1.16 3.29 8.51
CA GLU A 166 0.09 3.75 7.60
C GLU A 166 -0.66 4.98 8.12
N THR A 167 -0.71 5.16 9.44
CA THR A 167 -1.50 6.23 10.09
C THR A 167 -0.68 7.21 10.94
N GLY A 168 0.66 7.14 10.89
CA GLY A 168 1.52 8.02 11.68
C GLY A 168 1.51 7.68 13.17
N ASP A 169 1.51 6.40 13.52
CA ASP A 169 1.27 5.89 14.87
C ASP A 169 2.28 6.39 15.91
N LEU A 170 3.50 6.70 15.48
CA LEU A 170 4.50 7.26 16.41
C LEU A 170 4.18 8.68 16.85
N LEU A 171 3.44 9.45 16.05
CA LEU A 171 3.13 10.85 16.37
C LEU A 171 2.36 10.97 17.70
N PRO A 172 1.19 10.31 17.87
CA PRO A 172 0.47 10.33 19.14
C PRO A 172 1.23 9.62 20.27
N LEU A 173 1.91 8.50 20.00
CA LEU A 173 2.68 7.77 21.00
C LEU A 173 3.87 8.59 21.55
N ALA A 174 4.43 9.46 20.73
CA ALA A 174 5.52 10.36 21.10
C ALA A 174 5.01 11.75 21.50
N GLU A 175 3.69 11.97 21.57
CA GLU A 175 3.08 13.28 21.87
C GLU A 175 3.65 14.40 20.97
N ILE A 176 3.85 14.08 19.70
CA ILE A 176 4.25 15.04 18.66
C ILE A 176 2.99 15.69 18.11
N SER A 177 2.98 17.01 17.98
CA SER A 177 1.85 17.72 17.37
C SER A 177 1.71 17.34 15.89
N TYR A 178 0.49 17.10 15.46
CA TYR A 178 0.14 16.82 14.08
C TYR A 178 -1.24 17.42 13.77
N VAL A 179 -1.56 17.55 12.49
CA VAL A 179 -2.86 17.99 11.98
C VAL A 179 -3.52 16.86 11.22
N THR A 180 -4.85 16.89 11.14
CA THR A 180 -5.66 15.97 10.35
C THR A 180 -6.65 16.76 9.50
N GLY A 181 -7.10 16.17 8.39
CA GLY A 181 -8.04 16.79 7.49
C GLY A 181 -7.46 17.95 6.68
N ALA A 182 -8.35 18.85 6.26
CA ALA A 182 -7.98 20.02 5.47
C ALA A 182 -7.50 21.16 6.38
N GLU A 183 -6.31 21.68 6.11
CA GLU A 183 -5.77 22.88 6.79
C GLU A 183 -6.39 24.15 6.22
N SER A 184 -6.38 25.24 7.01
CA SER A 184 -6.89 26.53 6.54
C SER A 184 -5.92 27.26 5.61
N LYS A 185 -6.45 28.18 4.85
CA LYS A 185 -5.65 29.06 4.01
C LYS A 185 -4.76 30.01 4.82
N GLU A 186 -5.20 30.37 6.01
CA GLU A 186 -4.40 31.19 6.94
C GLU A 186 -3.15 30.40 7.40
N ASP A 187 -3.29 29.10 7.66
CA ASP A 187 -2.18 28.25 8.14
C ASP A 187 -1.15 27.95 7.05
N THR A 188 -1.60 27.70 5.83
CA THR A 188 -0.73 27.19 4.74
C THR A 188 -0.37 28.23 3.69
N GLY A 189 -1.21 29.25 3.49
CA GLY A 189 -1.09 30.21 2.39
C GLY A 189 -1.42 29.64 1.01
N GLU A 190 -1.95 28.43 0.95
CA GLU A 190 -2.29 27.76 -0.33
C GLU A 190 -3.52 28.42 -0.99
N PRO A 191 -3.47 28.72 -2.32
CA PRO A 191 -4.54 29.44 -3.00
C PRO A 191 -5.90 28.72 -2.97
N HIS A 192 -5.88 27.40 -2.92
CA HIS A 192 -7.07 26.54 -2.96
C HIS A 192 -7.44 25.90 -1.61
N ALA A 193 -6.72 26.24 -0.54
CA ALA A 193 -7.09 25.78 0.80
C ALA A 193 -8.43 26.39 1.23
N LEU A 194 -9.11 25.70 2.14
CA LEU A 194 -10.34 26.19 2.76
C LEU A 194 -10.06 27.47 3.55
N GLU A 195 -11.05 28.34 3.70
CA GLU A 195 -10.91 29.53 4.55
C GLU A 195 -10.77 29.13 6.03
N GLU A 196 -11.50 28.08 6.47
CA GLU A 196 -11.40 27.49 7.80
C GLU A 196 -10.95 26.04 7.70
N ALA A 197 -10.12 25.59 8.64
CA ALA A 197 -9.66 24.22 8.69
C ALA A 197 -10.83 23.25 9.00
N ASP A 198 -10.85 22.10 8.33
CA ASP A 198 -11.79 21.01 8.64
C ASP A 198 -11.01 19.72 8.97
N PRO A 199 -10.81 19.40 10.26
CA PRO A 199 -10.10 18.21 10.69
C PRO A 199 -10.75 16.87 10.29
N LEU A 200 -12.02 16.90 9.87
CA LEU A 200 -12.77 15.72 9.45
C LEU A 200 -12.81 15.55 7.92
N ASP A 201 -12.34 16.54 7.16
CA ASP A 201 -12.19 16.44 5.70
C ASP A 201 -10.92 15.65 5.37
N ILE A 202 -10.99 14.35 5.59
CA ILE A 202 -9.92 13.38 5.33
C ILE A 202 -10.17 12.63 4.02
N GLN A 203 -9.10 12.18 3.39
CA GLN A 203 -9.20 11.37 2.19
C GLN A 203 -10.01 10.08 2.45
N ALA A 204 -10.94 9.78 1.54
CA ALA A 204 -11.65 8.50 1.57
C ALA A 204 -10.67 7.33 1.37
N PHE A 205 -10.93 6.23 2.05
CA PHE A 205 -10.16 5.00 1.88
C PHE A 205 -10.91 3.99 1.02
N THR A 206 -10.14 3.16 0.31
CA THR A 206 -10.67 2.08 -0.52
C THR A 206 -10.65 0.77 0.25
N TYR A 207 -11.78 0.08 0.30
CA TYR A 207 -11.86 -1.28 0.84
C TYR A 207 -11.65 -2.29 -0.30
N VAL A 208 -10.59 -3.09 -0.21
CA VAL A 208 -10.22 -4.07 -1.24
C VAL A 208 -10.63 -5.47 -0.80
N LEU A 209 -11.27 -6.23 -1.71
CA LEU A 209 -11.61 -7.63 -1.48
C LEU A 209 -11.22 -8.49 -2.67
N GLY A 210 -10.77 -9.71 -2.36
CA GLY A 210 -10.54 -10.74 -3.37
C GLY A 210 -11.86 -11.43 -3.74
N MET A 211 -12.15 -11.55 -5.03
CA MET A 211 -13.29 -12.32 -5.53
C MET A 211 -12.84 -13.36 -6.53
N GLU A 212 -13.55 -14.50 -6.55
CA GLU A 212 -13.37 -15.57 -7.53
C GLU A 212 -14.67 -15.72 -8.33
N TYR A 213 -14.55 -15.73 -9.66
CA TYR A 213 -15.66 -16.10 -10.53
C TYR A 213 -15.65 -17.60 -10.79
N ARG A 214 -16.77 -18.26 -10.55
CA ARG A 214 -16.98 -19.69 -10.86
C ARG A 214 -18.15 -19.83 -11.81
N GLU A 215 -17.88 -20.27 -13.04
CA GLU A 215 -18.90 -20.51 -14.03
C GLU A 215 -19.92 -21.57 -13.52
N GLY A 216 -21.22 -21.27 -13.65
CA GLY A 216 -22.30 -22.12 -13.14
C GLY A 216 -22.42 -22.17 -11.60
N GLY A 217 -21.58 -21.44 -10.88
CA GLY A 217 -21.66 -21.33 -9.42
C GLY A 217 -22.85 -20.47 -8.99
N TYR A 218 -23.52 -20.88 -7.91
CA TYR A 218 -24.58 -20.09 -7.27
C TYR A 218 -24.19 -19.84 -5.82
N HIS A 219 -23.76 -18.61 -5.55
CA HIS A 219 -23.29 -18.19 -4.21
C HIS A 219 -24.11 -16.99 -3.77
N VAL A 220 -25.04 -17.21 -2.84
CA VAL A 220 -25.84 -16.15 -2.23
C VAL A 220 -25.44 -16.04 -0.76
N ILE A 221 -25.07 -14.85 -0.35
CA ILE A 221 -24.84 -14.52 1.06
C ILE A 221 -26.13 -13.97 1.66
N PRO A 222 -26.32 -14.04 2.99
CA PRO A 222 -27.37 -13.29 3.66
C PRO A 222 -27.27 -11.81 3.33
N GLU A 223 -28.42 -11.15 3.15
CA GLU A 223 -28.45 -9.71 2.90
C GLU A 223 -27.85 -8.97 4.09
N PRO A 224 -26.77 -8.17 3.88
CA PRO A 224 -26.17 -7.38 4.97
C PRO A 224 -27.10 -6.26 5.45
N ASP A 225 -26.88 -5.83 6.68
CA ASP A 225 -27.55 -4.62 7.19
C ASP A 225 -27.30 -3.43 6.25
N MET A 226 -28.34 -2.61 6.07
CA MET A 226 -28.30 -1.42 5.19
C MET A 226 -28.08 -1.73 3.69
N TYR A 227 -28.10 -3.01 3.25
CA TYR A 227 -27.86 -3.37 1.86
C TYR A 227 -28.77 -2.61 0.88
N THR A 228 -30.09 -2.58 1.15
CA THR A 228 -31.06 -1.90 0.28
C THR A 228 -30.78 -0.40 0.19
N PHE A 229 -30.38 0.23 1.30
CA PHE A 229 -30.00 1.65 1.32
C PHE A 229 -28.78 1.88 0.41
N TRP A 230 -27.67 1.19 0.63
CA TRP A 230 -26.45 1.39 -0.13
C TRP A 230 -26.57 0.99 -1.61
N ARG A 231 -27.30 -0.07 -1.90
CA ARG A 231 -27.60 -0.48 -3.29
C ARG A 231 -28.27 0.64 -4.09
N ASP A 232 -29.12 1.43 -3.46
CA ASP A 232 -29.92 2.45 -4.12
C ASP A 232 -29.40 3.88 -3.87
N PHE A 233 -28.37 4.03 -3.04
CA PHE A 233 -27.82 5.34 -2.67
C PHE A 233 -27.19 6.03 -3.89
N GLN A 234 -27.59 7.28 -4.10
CA GLN A 234 -27.05 8.18 -5.12
C GLN A 234 -26.50 9.42 -4.44
N PRO A 235 -25.16 9.64 -4.44
CA PRO A 235 -24.57 10.84 -3.85
C PRO A 235 -24.90 12.07 -4.69
N GLY A 236 -25.01 13.23 -4.04
CA GLY A 236 -25.40 14.49 -4.72
C GLY A 236 -24.40 14.97 -5.78
N ILE A 237 -23.16 14.53 -5.70
CA ILE A 237 -22.07 14.90 -6.62
C ILE A 237 -21.92 13.96 -7.82
N TRP A 238 -22.61 12.84 -7.80
CA TRP A 238 -22.50 11.77 -8.81
C TRP A 238 -23.86 11.45 -9.43
N PRO A 239 -23.97 11.37 -10.77
CA PRO A 239 -25.25 11.22 -11.46
C PRO A 239 -25.89 9.83 -11.40
N ASP A 240 -25.18 8.85 -10.85
CA ASP A 240 -25.60 7.46 -10.73
C ASP A 240 -25.53 6.93 -9.29
N LYS A 241 -25.94 5.66 -9.11
CA LYS A 241 -25.79 4.98 -7.83
C LYS A 241 -24.31 4.83 -7.48
N LEU A 242 -23.96 5.01 -6.20
CA LEU A 242 -22.59 4.86 -5.72
C LEU A 242 -22.05 3.45 -6.02
N LEU A 243 -22.81 2.41 -5.67
CA LEU A 243 -22.45 1.03 -5.97
C LEU A 243 -22.96 0.67 -7.37
N SER A 244 -22.11 0.89 -8.36
CA SER A 244 -22.40 0.56 -9.77
C SER A 244 -21.13 0.19 -10.51
N PHE A 245 -21.28 -0.45 -11.67
CA PHE A 245 -20.18 -0.72 -12.60
C PHE A 245 -19.95 0.44 -13.58
N PHE A 246 -20.25 1.65 -13.14
CA PHE A 246 -20.04 2.86 -13.92
C PHE A 246 -19.29 3.88 -13.09
N ALA A 247 -18.40 4.61 -13.74
CA ALA A 247 -17.74 5.74 -13.14
C ALA A 247 -17.66 6.91 -14.14
N PRO A 248 -17.53 8.17 -13.65
CA PRO A 248 -17.29 9.30 -14.54
C PRO A 248 -15.88 9.25 -15.11
N HIS A 249 -15.75 9.59 -16.37
CA HIS A 249 -14.43 9.94 -16.88
C HIS A 249 -13.93 11.18 -16.14
N PRO A 250 -12.70 11.19 -15.58
CA PRO A 250 -12.25 12.26 -14.68
C PRO A 250 -12.24 13.66 -15.34
N ILE A 251 -12.07 13.72 -16.66
CA ILE A 251 -12.02 14.99 -17.42
C ILE A 251 -13.35 15.30 -18.09
N THR A 252 -13.87 14.38 -18.93
CA THR A 252 -15.09 14.63 -19.73
C THR A 252 -16.38 14.47 -18.95
N LYS A 253 -16.32 13.83 -17.77
CA LYS A 253 -17.47 13.45 -16.95
C LYS A 253 -18.46 12.51 -17.61
N GLU A 254 -18.14 12.01 -18.77
CA GLU A 254 -18.95 11.01 -19.44
C GLU A 254 -18.99 9.70 -18.68
N LYS A 255 -20.12 9.02 -18.72
CA LYS A 255 -20.30 7.73 -18.05
C LYS A 255 -19.44 6.65 -18.71
N ARG A 256 -18.59 6.01 -17.92
CA ARG A 256 -17.70 4.93 -18.33
C ARG A 256 -18.11 3.65 -17.65
N ALA A 257 -18.37 2.59 -18.42
CA ALA A 257 -18.66 1.27 -17.89
C ALA A 257 -17.37 0.53 -17.50
N TYR A 258 -17.42 -0.16 -16.37
CA TYR A 258 -16.43 -1.17 -16.00
C TYR A 258 -17.02 -2.55 -16.25
N SER A 259 -16.39 -3.33 -17.12
CA SER A 259 -16.74 -4.74 -17.33
C SER A 259 -15.82 -5.63 -16.47
N LEU A 260 -16.43 -6.60 -15.81
CA LEU A 260 -15.67 -7.62 -15.06
C LEU A 260 -15.18 -8.75 -15.97
N PHE A 261 -15.76 -8.91 -17.17
CA PHE A 261 -15.58 -10.10 -17.99
C PHE A 261 -15.20 -9.83 -19.43
N ASP A 262 -15.54 -8.66 -19.96
CA ASP A 262 -15.28 -8.37 -21.37
C ASP A 262 -13.91 -7.74 -21.57
N GLY A 263 -13.22 -8.16 -22.59
CA GLY A 263 -11.84 -7.95 -22.97
C GLY A 263 -11.27 -6.54 -23.04
N GLY A 264 -11.95 -5.55 -22.48
CA GLY A 264 -11.32 -4.27 -22.13
C GLY A 264 -10.50 -4.38 -20.84
N MET A 265 -10.77 -5.41 -20.05
CA MET A 265 -10.00 -5.88 -18.91
C MET A 265 -9.77 -7.40 -19.03
N GLY A 266 -9.32 -7.87 -20.20
CA GLY A 266 -9.09 -9.29 -20.43
C GLY A 266 -8.16 -9.86 -19.37
N PHE A 267 -8.73 -10.51 -18.36
CA PHE A 267 -7.95 -11.42 -17.53
C PHE A 267 -7.76 -12.70 -18.35
N PRO A 268 -6.54 -13.06 -18.71
CA PRO A 268 -6.29 -14.43 -19.11
C PRO A 268 -6.60 -15.26 -17.86
N PHE A 269 -7.65 -16.08 -17.92
CA PHE A 269 -7.87 -17.10 -16.94
C PHE A 269 -6.59 -17.92 -16.85
N GLY A 270 -5.86 -17.81 -15.74
CA GLY A 270 -4.77 -18.72 -15.47
C GLY A 270 -5.34 -20.15 -15.42
N PRO A 271 -4.51 -21.18 -15.57
CA PRO A 271 -4.95 -22.58 -15.62
C PRO A 271 -5.73 -23.06 -14.40
N THR A 272 -5.92 -22.23 -13.40
CA THR A 272 -6.69 -22.51 -12.18
C THR A 272 -8.03 -21.79 -12.07
N GLY A 273 -8.42 -20.96 -13.06
CA GLY A 273 -9.72 -20.26 -13.07
C GLY A 273 -9.92 -19.20 -11.99
N ALA A 274 -8.89 -18.87 -11.21
CA ALA A 274 -8.96 -17.85 -10.18
C ALA A 274 -8.62 -16.47 -10.76
N SER A 275 -9.58 -15.56 -10.74
CA SER A 275 -9.41 -14.15 -11.13
C SER A 275 -9.43 -13.28 -9.88
N TRP A 276 -8.40 -12.47 -9.67
CA TRP A 276 -8.42 -11.42 -8.66
C TRP A 276 -9.04 -10.17 -9.28
N ILE A 277 -10.24 -9.82 -8.85
CA ILE A 277 -10.93 -8.61 -9.29
C ILE A 277 -10.75 -7.56 -8.22
N HIS A 278 -10.08 -6.47 -8.55
CA HIS A 278 -9.98 -5.30 -7.70
C HIS A 278 -11.15 -4.37 -8.02
N LEU A 279 -12.11 -4.27 -7.13
CA LEU A 279 -13.14 -3.24 -7.17
C LEU A 279 -12.67 -2.08 -6.29
N CYS A 280 -12.14 -1.05 -6.92
CA CYS A 280 -11.90 0.22 -6.25
C CYS A 280 -13.18 1.04 -6.34
N SER A 281 -13.87 1.25 -5.21
CA SER A 281 -14.87 2.30 -5.07
C SER A 281 -14.16 3.49 -4.41
N GLY A 282 -13.89 4.53 -5.18
CA GLY A 282 -13.45 5.83 -4.66
C GLY A 282 -14.62 6.66 -4.17
#